data_d68075f240c0d295e698bf523a7f4701
#
_entry.id   d68075f240c0d295e698bf523a7f4701
#
_cell.length_a   1.000
_cell.length_b   1.000
_cell.length_c   1.000
_cell.angle_alpha   90.00
_cell.angle_beta   90.00
_cell.angle_gamma   90.00
#
_symmetry.space_group_name_H-M   'P 1'
#
loop_
_entity.id
_entity.type
_entity.pdbx_description
1 polymer ?
#
loop_
_entity_poly.entity_id
_entity_poly.type
_entity_poly.pdbx_seq_one_letter_code
_entity_poly.pdbx_strand_id
1 'polypeptide(L)'
;MSLSRRRARALSAADRALWQAYVARVEPLPGRALPPPEAAEASPVITAPQTILPVQPTAPQAWQPPPIQVNVTPAGLDDKRWRALRKGRMKPERTIDLHGRRAQEAHDAVRGFLQDAFADGLRCVAVITGRGSSPEGGVLRRELPHWLNAPDMRRMLLAAAHPHAANTGAVHLMLRRRK
;
A
#
# COMPACT_ATOMS: atom_id res chain seq x y z
N MET A 1 10.64 33.28 2.04
CA MET A 1 9.67 32.72 1.07
C MET A 1 8.59 31.99 1.86
N SER A 2 7.41 32.56 1.85
CA SER A 2 6.31 32.28 2.78
C SER A 2 5.48 31.08 2.30
N LEU A 3 5.41 30.00 3.06
CA LEU A 3 4.55 28.84 2.78
C LEU A 3 3.12 29.18 3.18
N SER A 4 2.29 29.46 2.19
CA SER A 4 0.85 29.70 2.35
C SER A 4 0.15 28.43 2.89
N ARG A 5 -0.21 28.44 4.17
CA ARG A 5 -1.10 27.46 4.77
C ARG A 5 -2.47 27.60 4.10
N ARG A 6 -2.89 26.61 3.31
CA ARG A 6 -4.28 26.47 2.85
C ARG A 6 -5.18 26.32 4.08
N ARG A 7 -5.89 27.40 4.43
CA ARG A 7 -6.96 27.37 5.44
C ARG A 7 -8.02 26.38 4.95
N ALA A 8 -8.32 25.38 5.74
CA ALA A 8 -9.49 24.54 5.53
C ALA A 8 -10.73 25.47 5.48
N ARG A 9 -11.45 25.43 4.37
CA ARG A 9 -12.64 26.26 4.16
C ARG A 9 -13.75 25.68 5.03
N ALA A 10 -14.19 26.41 6.04
CA ALA A 10 -15.32 26.02 6.86
C ALA A 10 -16.58 25.92 5.99
N LEU A 11 -17.40 24.91 6.22
CA LEU A 11 -18.67 24.70 5.51
C LEU A 11 -19.58 25.93 5.68
N SER A 12 -20.14 26.43 4.59
CA SER A 12 -21.09 27.55 4.61
C SER A 12 -22.43 27.11 5.29
N ALA A 13 -23.23 28.08 5.73
CA ALA A 13 -24.53 27.79 6.30
C ALA A 13 -25.43 27.03 5.29
N ALA A 14 -25.33 27.36 4.00
CA ALA A 14 -26.04 26.68 2.93
C ALA A 14 -25.58 25.21 2.76
N ASP A 15 -24.26 24.94 2.84
CA ASP A 15 -23.71 23.58 2.76
C ASP A 15 -24.16 22.73 3.95
N ARG A 16 -24.26 23.33 5.14
CA ARG A 16 -24.78 22.66 6.34
C ARG A 16 -26.26 22.34 6.25
N ALA A 17 -27.08 23.27 5.74
CA ALA A 17 -28.51 23.02 5.53
C ALA A 17 -28.73 21.90 4.51
N LEU A 18 -27.97 21.89 3.42
CA LEU A 18 -28.05 20.84 2.39
C LEU A 18 -27.67 19.48 2.96
N TRP A 19 -26.60 19.45 3.76
CA TRP A 19 -26.17 18.24 4.43
C TRP A 19 -27.17 17.68 5.42
N GLN A 20 -27.82 18.56 6.22
CA GLN A 20 -28.86 18.16 7.15
C GLN A 20 -30.09 17.60 6.43
N ALA A 21 -30.52 18.22 5.32
CA ALA A 21 -31.59 17.73 4.49
C ALA A 21 -31.30 16.37 3.84
N TYR A 22 -30.04 16.10 3.53
CA TYR A 22 -29.64 14.81 2.99
C TYR A 22 -29.60 13.71 4.07
N VAL A 23 -29.02 14.01 5.23
CA VAL A 23 -28.91 13.05 6.35
C VAL A 23 -30.27 12.70 6.94
N ALA A 24 -31.25 13.63 6.91
CA ALA A 24 -32.62 13.37 7.38
C ALA A 24 -33.36 12.28 6.57
N ARG A 25 -32.88 11.94 5.37
CA ARG A 25 -33.44 10.89 4.50
C ARG A 25 -32.73 9.53 4.63
N VAL A 26 -31.67 9.45 5.44
CA VAL A 26 -30.89 8.22 5.64
C VAL A 26 -31.35 7.55 6.92
N GLU A 27 -31.87 6.33 6.83
CA GLU A 27 -32.16 5.53 8.02
C GLU A 27 -30.85 5.15 8.75
N PRO A 28 -30.73 5.54 10.03
CA PRO A 28 -29.54 5.16 10.80
C PRO A 28 -29.53 3.66 11.08
N LEU A 29 -28.34 3.04 10.97
CA LEU A 29 -28.16 1.64 11.36
C LEU A 29 -28.53 1.44 12.84
N PRO A 30 -29.18 0.34 13.19
CA PRO A 30 -29.57 0.06 14.58
C PRO A 30 -28.36 0.05 15.50
N GLY A 31 -28.43 0.89 16.56
CA GLY A 31 -27.37 1.00 17.59
C GLY A 31 -26.49 2.24 17.51
N ARG A 32 -26.71 3.17 16.58
CA ARG A 32 -25.95 4.42 16.49
C ARG A 32 -26.90 5.62 16.45
N ALA A 33 -27.03 6.31 17.57
CA ALA A 33 -27.79 7.57 17.66
C ALA A 33 -27.03 8.69 16.95
N LEU A 34 -27.73 9.47 16.12
CA LEU A 34 -27.21 10.71 15.55
C LEU A 34 -27.03 11.75 16.67
N PRO A 35 -25.93 12.51 16.69
CA PRO A 35 -25.78 13.61 17.64
C PRO A 35 -26.88 14.66 17.40
N PRO A 36 -27.46 15.22 18.46
CA PRO A 36 -28.47 16.25 18.33
C PRO A 36 -27.93 17.52 17.68
N PRO A 37 -28.73 18.29 16.95
CA PRO A 37 -28.28 19.55 16.37
C PRO A 37 -27.88 20.50 17.48
N GLU A 38 -26.64 20.99 17.38
CA GLU A 38 -26.05 21.92 18.30
C GLU A 38 -26.84 23.26 18.29
N ALA A 39 -27.66 23.46 19.31
CA ALA A 39 -28.23 24.76 19.62
C ALA A 39 -27.09 25.61 20.23
N ALA A 40 -26.91 26.78 19.63
CA ALA A 40 -25.97 27.77 20.11
C ALA A 40 -26.33 28.22 21.54
N GLU A 41 -25.27 28.52 22.30
CA GLU A 41 -25.17 29.38 23.46
C GLU A 41 -24.98 28.76 24.85
N ALA A 42 -23.96 29.37 25.47
CA ALA A 42 -23.67 29.58 26.88
C ALA A 42 -22.70 28.61 27.59
N SER A 43 -21.50 29.08 27.69
CA SER A 43 -20.59 29.27 28.87
C SER A 43 -20.78 28.43 30.15
N PRO A 44 -19.78 28.48 31.04
CA PRO A 44 -18.88 27.33 31.27
C PRO A 44 -19.27 26.63 32.57
N VAL A 45 -19.30 25.33 32.60
CA VAL A 45 -19.41 24.54 33.83
C VAL A 45 -18.30 23.49 33.90
N ILE A 46 -17.30 23.87 34.67
CA ILE A 46 -16.59 23.07 35.69
C ILE A 46 -16.60 21.54 35.48
N THR A 47 -15.47 21.04 35.01
CA THR A 47 -14.68 19.91 35.48
C THR A 47 -15.45 18.77 36.17
N ALA A 48 -15.79 17.76 35.42
CA ALA A 48 -15.79 16.40 35.93
C ALA A 48 -14.45 15.73 35.54
N PRO A 49 -13.83 14.93 36.42
CA PRO A 49 -12.55 14.30 36.11
C PRO A 49 -12.73 13.35 34.93
N GLN A 50 -12.12 13.71 33.81
CA GLN A 50 -11.98 12.78 32.69
C GLN A 50 -11.17 11.59 33.21
N THR A 51 -11.82 10.45 33.36
CA THR A 51 -11.15 9.19 33.51
C THR A 51 -10.25 9.03 32.31
N ILE A 52 -8.99 9.30 32.47
CA ILE A 52 -7.94 9.03 31.49
C ILE A 52 -7.95 7.52 31.32
N LEU A 53 -8.65 7.04 30.28
CA LEU A 53 -8.46 5.65 29.85
C LEU A 53 -6.95 5.48 29.72
N PRO A 54 -6.35 4.44 30.32
CA PRO A 54 -4.91 4.24 30.19
C PRO A 54 -4.61 4.14 28.71
N VAL A 55 -3.81 5.10 28.22
CA VAL A 55 -3.20 4.99 26.89
C VAL A 55 -2.43 3.68 26.94
N GLN A 56 -3.00 2.66 26.32
CA GLN A 56 -2.28 1.39 26.17
C GLN A 56 -0.98 1.76 25.44
N PRO A 57 0.18 1.42 26.00
CA PRO A 57 1.44 1.66 25.32
C PRO A 57 1.32 0.94 23.97
N THR A 58 1.17 1.73 22.89
CA THR A 58 1.30 1.22 21.53
C THR A 58 2.66 0.56 21.49
N ALA A 59 2.67 -0.76 21.42
CA ALA A 59 3.90 -1.51 21.22
C ALA A 59 4.67 -0.80 20.10
N PRO A 60 5.99 -0.60 20.23
CA PRO A 60 6.76 0.12 19.23
C PRO A 60 6.46 -0.51 17.88
N GLN A 61 5.82 0.27 17.00
CA GLN A 61 5.50 -0.21 15.65
C GLN A 61 6.85 -0.59 15.03
N ALA A 62 7.07 -1.88 14.88
CA ALA A 62 8.27 -2.38 14.23
C ALA A 62 8.38 -1.65 12.89
N TRP A 63 9.51 -0.97 12.66
CA TRP A 63 9.76 -0.20 11.45
C TRP A 63 9.39 -1.04 10.22
N GLN A 64 8.40 -0.58 9.47
CA GLN A 64 7.97 -1.21 8.23
C GLN A 64 8.57 -0.44 7.07
N PRO A 65 9.26 -1.12 6.15
CA PRO A 65 9.78 -0.45 4.98
C PRO A 65 8.64 0.14 4.15
N PRO A 66 8.83 1.32 3.52
CA PRO A 66 7.80 1.94 2.68
C PRO A 66 7.32 0.97 1.59
N PRO A 67 6.05 1.08 1.13
CA PRO A 67 5.50 0.17 0.14
C PRO A 67 6.32 0.18 -1.16
N ILE A 68 6.48 -0.99 -1.76
CA ILE A 68 7.11 -1.17 -3.06
C ILE A 68 6.09 -0.86 -4.16
N GLN A 69 6.50 -0.05 -5.12
CA GLN A 69 5.75 0.17 -6.36
C GLN A 69 6.62 -0.28 -7.54
N VAL A 70 6.02 -0.99 -8.49
CA VAL A 70 6.74 -1.45 -9.69
C VAL A 70 7.13 -0.23 -10.54
N ASN A 71 8.37 -0.19 -10.99
CA ASN A 71 8.98 0.91 -11.76
C ASN A 71 9.19 2.23 -11.01
N VAL A 72 8.95 2.29 -9.71
CA VAL A 72 9.26 3.47 -8.87
C VAL A 72 10.59 3.24 -8.15
N THR A 73 11.45 4.26 -8.18
CA THR A 73 12.76 4.21 -7.51
C THR A 73 12.57 4.18 -6.00
N PRO A 74 12.97 3.10 -5.31
CA PRO A 74 12.89 3.05 -3.86
C PRO A 74 13.88 4.02 -3.22
N ALA A 75 13.49 4.62 -2.09
CA ALA A 75 14.40 5.46 -1.31
C ALA A 75 15.63 4.65 -0.83
N GLY A 76 16.82 5.22 -0.99
CA GLY A 76 18.08 4.61 -0.55
C GLY A 76 18.64 3.52 -1.45
N LEU A 77 18.05 3.27 -2.61
CA LEU A 77 18.64 2.38 -3.61
C LEU A 77 19.60 3.16 -4.51
N ASP A 78 20.79 2.60 -4.74
CA ASP A 78 21.79 3.14 -5.66
C ASP A 78 21.23 3.22 -7.10
N ASP A 79 21.33 4.39 -7.71
CA ASP A 79 20.86 4.70 -9.06
C ASP A 79 21.42 3.76 -10.14
N LYS A 80 22.68 3.33 -10.02
CA LYS A 80 23.30 2.41 -10.97
C LYS A 80 22.62 1.06 -10.96
N ARG A 81 22.30 0.55 -9.77
CA ARG A 81 21.58 -0.71 -9.58
C ARG A 81 20.14 -0.60 -10.05
N TRP A 82 19.47 0.50 -9.74
CA TRP A 82 18.12 0.76 -10.21
C TRP A 82 18.03 0.79 -11.74
N ARG A 83 18.94 1.53 -12.39
CA ARG A 83 19.00 1.56 -13.86
C ARG A 83 19.31 0.19 -14.46
N ALA A 84 20.17 -0.60 -13.82
CA ALA A 84 20.49 -1.96 -14.27
C ALA A 84 19.26 -2.87 -14.20
N LEU A 85 18.47 -2.78 -13.13
CA LEU A 85 17.22 -3.54 -12.97
C LEU A 85 16.20 -3.16 -14.06
N ARG A 86 15.92 -1.87 -14.23
CA ARG A 86 14.95 -1.36 -15.21
C ARG A 86 15.32 -1.63 -16.67
N LYS A 87 16.61 -1.69 -16.98
CA LYS A 87 17.10 -1.97 -18.33
C LYS A 87 17.28 -3.47 -18.59
N GLY A 88 16.86 -4.34 -17.67
CA GLY A 88 17.05 -5.78 -17.79
C GLY A 88 18.51 -6.24 -17.82
N ARG A 89 19.47 -5.35 -17.46
CA ARG A 89 20.90 -5.69 -17.40
C ARG A 89 21.23 -6.58 -16.20
N MET A 90 20.40 -6.54 -15.18
CA MET A 90 20.48 -7.45 -14.04
C MET A 90 19.72 -8.71 -14.42
N LYS A 91 20.46 -9.77 -14.76
CA LYS A 91 19.86 -11.06 -15.11
C LYS A 91 19.24 -11.70 -13.88
N PRO A 92 18.01 -12.21 -13.95
CA PRO A 92 17.43 -12.95 -12.85
C PRO A 92 18.16 -14.29 -12.68
N GLU A 93 18.51 -14.60 -11.44
CA GLU A 93 19.17 -15.86 -11.07
C GLU A 93 18.16 -17.01 -11.01
N ARG A 94 16.90 -16.68 -10.74
CA ARG A 94 15.77 -17.63 -10.72
C ARG A 94 14.51 -16.95 -11.27
N THR A 95 13.66 -17.74 -11.92
CA THR A 95 12.39 -17.24 -12.50
C THR A 95 11.26 -18.15 -12.09
N ILE A 96 10.12 -17.55 -11.76
CA ILE A 96 8.84 -18.27 -11.59
C ILE A 96 7.85 -17.81 -12.65
N ASP A 97 7.15 -18.74 -13.22
CA ASP A 97 6.07 -18.49 -14.17
C ASP A 97 4.71 -18.79 -13.53
N LEU A 98 3.85 -17.78 -13.55
CA LEU A 98 2.52 -17.82 -12.94
C LEU A 98 1.38 -17.82 -13.97
N HIS A 99 1.72 -17.77 -15.27
CA HIS A 99 0.67 -17.71 -16.28
C HIS A 99 -0.30 -18.89 -16.17
N GLY A 100 -1.59 -18.63 -16.34
CA GLY A 100 -2.63 -19.66 -16.24
C GLY A 100 -2.97 -20.12 -14.81
N ARG A 101 -2.25 -19.65 -13.77
CA ARG A 101 -2.59 -20.00 -12.38
C ARG A 101 -3.75 -19.16 -11.85
N ARG A 102 -4.48 -19.69 -10.89
CA ARG A 102 -5.46 -18.94 -10.10
C ARG A 102 -4.75 -18.00 -9.13
N ALA A 103 -5.39 -16.89 -8.79
CA ALA A 103 -4.78 -15.85 -7.96
C ALA A 103 -4.25 -16.39 -6.61
N GLN A 104 -5.02 -17.25 -5.92
CA GLN A 104 -4.59 -17.84 -4.65
C GLN A 104 -3.36 -18.74 -4.82
N GLU A 105 -3.36 -19.62 -5.79
CA GLU A 105 -2.23 -20.51 -6.10
C GLU A 105 -0.98 -19.73 -6.50
N ALA A 106 -1.16 -18.66 -7.26
CA ALA A 106 -0.08 -17.78 -7.68
C ALA A 106 0.51 -17.01 -6.48
N HIS A 107 -0.34 -16.52 -5.57
CA HIS A 107 0.10 -15.85 -4.34
C HIS A 107 0.99 -16.77 -3.49
N ASP A 108 0.52 -18.00 -3.23
CA ASP A 108 1.26 -18.97 -2.40
C ASP A 108 2.57 -19.40 -3.08
N ALA A 109 2.55 -19.57 -4.41
CA ALA A 109 3.74 -19.87 -5.19
C ALA A 109 4.78 -18.74 -5.17
N VAL A 110 4.35 -17.47 -5.30
CA VAL A 110 5.25 -16.30 -5.18
C VAL A 110 5.86 -16.21 -3.79
N ARG A 111 5.04 -16.44 -2.77
CA ARG A 111 5.48 -16.40 -1.38
C ARG A 111 6.59 -17.42 -1.10
N GLY A 112 6.36 -18.69 -1.43
CA GLY A 112 7.35 -19.75 -1.29
C GLY A 112 8.60 -19.46 -2.11
N PHE A 113 8.45 -19.11 -3.38
CA PHE A 113 9.55 -18.76 -4.27
C PHE A 113 10.45 -17.64 -3.73
N LEU A 114 9.86 -16.58 -3.17
CA LEU A 114 10.63 -15.47 -2.59
C LEU A 114 11.34 -15.86 -1.29
N GLN A 115 10.72 -16.71 -0.48
CA GLN A 115 11.33 -17.23 0.75
C GLN A 115 12.56 -18.08 0.41
N ASP A 116 12.45 -18.99 -0.54
CA ASP A 116 13.54 -19.85 -1.01
C ASP A 116 14.67 -19.01 -1.62
N ALA A 117 14.33 -18.10 -2.54
CA ALA A 117 15.30 -17.23 -3.18
C ALA A 117 16.05 -16.33 -2.18
N PHE A 118 15.36 -15.85 -1.15
CA PHE A 118 15.95 -15.06 -0.08
C PHE A 118 16.86 -15.92 0.84
N ALA A 119 16.44 -17.15 1.15
CA ALA A 119 17.22 -18.10 1.93
C ALA A 119 18.52 -18.49 1.21
N ASP A 120 18.45 -18.68 -0.12
CA ASP A 120 19.59 -18.97 -1.00
C ASP A 120 20.49 -17.75 -1.25
N GLY A 121 20.11 -16.57 -0.75
CA GLY A 121 20.91 -15.35 -0.88
C GLY A 121 20.90 -14.73 -2.27
N LEU A 122 19.95 -15.10 -3.14
CA LEU A 122 19.83 -14.57 -4.50
C LEU A 122 19.59 -13.05 -4.48
N ARG A 123 20.03 -12.37 -5.54
CA ARG A 123 19.97 -10.90 -5.61
C ARG A 123 18.91 -10.38 -6.55
N CYS A 124 18.64 -11.12 -7.61
CA CYS A 124 17.66 -10.76 -8.61
C CYS A 124 16.85 -11.99 -9.02
N VAL A 125 15.54 -11.87 -8.98
CA VAL A 125 14.63 -12.92 -9.43
C VAL A 125 13.56 -12.34 -10.34
N ALA A 126 12.95 -13.16 -11.17
CA ALA A 126 11.87 -12.75 -12.07
C ALA A 126 10.57 -13.47 -11.74
N VAL A 127 9.47 -12.72 -11.81
CA VAL A 127 8.10 -13.25 -11.72
C VAL A 127 7.40 -12.95 -13.03
N ILE A 128 6.93 -13.98 -13.73
CA ILE A 128 6.18 -13.85 -14.97
C ILE A 128 4.70 -14.04 -14.65
N THR A 129 3.92 -12.98 -14.84
CA THR A 129 2.46 -12.98 -14.63
C THR A 129 1.67 -13.15 -15.92
N GLY A 130 2.37 -13.05 -17.06
CA GLY A 130 1.73 -12.95 -18.37
C GLY A 130 1.20 -11.55 -18.65
N ARG A 131 0.79 -11.34 -19.90
CA ARG A 131 0.22 -10.05 -20.33
C ARG A 131 -1.25 -9.90 -19.94
N GLY A 132 -1.96 -11.01 -19.80
CA GLY A 132 -3.42 -11.05 -19.66
C GLY A 132 -4.14 -10.82 -20.98
N SER A 133 -5.39 -11.24 -21.05
CA SER A 133 -6.25 -11.07 -22.23
C SER A 133 -7.03 -9.75 -22.25
N SER A 134 -7.09 -9.02 -21.14
CA SER A 134 -7.78 -7.74 -21.04
C SER A 134 -6.84 -6.55 -21.32
N PRO A 135 -7.37 -5.41 -21.80
CA PRO A 135 -6.58 -4.18 -22.00
C PRO A 135 -5.88 -3.70 -20.73
N GLU A 136 -6.48 -3.95 -19.58
CA GLU A 136 -5.98 -3.56 -18.25
C GLU A 136 -4.92 -4.52 -17.70
N GLY A 137 -4.64 -5.63 -18.41
CA GLY A 137 -3.75 -6.71 -17.97
C GLY A 137 -4.47 -7.80 -17.19
N GLY A 138 -3.78 -8.92 -16.96
CA GLY A 138 -4.32 -10.06 -16.23
C GLY A 138 -4.47 -9.77 -14.73
N VAL A 139 -5.34 -10.54 -14.07
CA VAL A 139 -5.57 -10.46 -12.61
C VAL A 139 -4.26 -10.56 -11.82
N LEU A 140 -3.39 -11.52 -12.17
CA LEU A 140 -2.12 -11.73 -11.48
C LEU A 140 -1.20 -10.50 -11.54
N ARG A 141 -1.20 -9.79 -12.65
CA ARG A 141 -0.40 -8.57 -12.82
C ARG A 141 -0.87 -7.43 -11.93
N ARG A 142 -2.19 -7.29 -11.74
CA ARG A 142 -2.77 -6.26 -10.85
C ARG A 142 -2.56 -6.60 -9.38
N GLU A 143 -2.66 -7.89 -9.03
CA GLU A 143 -2.54 -8.35 -7.65
C GLU A 143 -1.08 -8.44 -7.16
N LEU A 144 -0.13 -8.71 -8.06
CA LEU A 144 1.27 -8.89 -7.68
C LEU A 144 1.83 -7.74 -6.82
N PRO A 145 1.61 -6.44 -7.14
CA PRO A 145 2.10 -5.35 -6.30
C PRO A 145 1.54 -5.38 -4.87
N HIS A 146 0.28 -5.81 -4.68
CA HIS A 146 -0.33 -5.97 -3.36
C HIS A 146 0.34 -7.10 -2.59
N TRP A 147 0.57 -8.25 -3.22
CA TRP A 147 1.26 -9.39 -2.60
C TRP A 147 2.67 -9.03 -2.16
N LEU A 148 3.43 -8.35 -3.01
CA LEU A 148 4.81 -7.92 -2.70
C LEU A 148 4.88 -6.97 -1.50
N ASN A 149 3.78 -6.30 -1.15
CA ASN A 149 3.68 -5.41 0.00
C ASN A 149 3.18 -6.10 1.27
N ALA A 150 2.83 -7.38 1.21
CA ALA A 150 2.56 -8.16 2.41
C ALA A 150 3.80 -8.18 3.33
N PRO A 151 3.65 -8.04 4.65
CA PRO A 151 4.78 -7.83 5.58
C PRO A 151 5.91 -8.86 5.47
N ASP A 152 5.54 -10.11 5.22
CA ASP A 152 6.47 -11.25 5.07
C ASP A 152 7.30 -11.17 3.77
N MET A 153 6.70 -10.74 2.65
CA MET A 153 7.38 -10.55 1.38
C MET A 153 8.11 -9.21 1.30
N ARG A 154 7.49 -8.14 1.81
CA ARG A 154 8.04 -6.78 1.73
C ARG A 154 9.42 -6.65 2.39
N ARG A 155 9.63 -7.33 3.50
CA ARG A 155 10.93 -7.32 4.22
C ARG A 155 12.08 -7.88 3.40
N MET A 156 11.81 -8.79 2.46
CA MET A 156 12.83 -9.42 1.61
C MET A 156 13.20 -8.58 0.39
N LEU A 157 12.37 -7.60 0.03
CA LEU A 157 12.46 -6.87 -1.24
C LEU A 157 13.11 -5.50 -1.08
N LEU A 158 13.95 -5.13 -2.06
CA LEU A 158 14.51 -3.79 -2.23
C LEU A 158 13.78 -3.00 -3.31
N ALA A 159 13.53 -3.61 -4.47
CA ALA A 159 12.96 -2.94 -5.63
C ALA A 159 12.20 -3.92 -6.53
N ALA A 160 11.26 -3.39 -7.30
CA ALA A 160 10.53 -4.12 -8.35
C ALA A 160 10.48 -3.27 -9.63
N ALA A 161 10.80 -3.85 -10.78
CA ALA A 161 10.72 -3.16 -12.06
C ALA A 161 10.43 -4.13 -13.21
N HIS A 162 9.78 -3.63 -14.26
CA HIS A 162 9.73 -4.34 -15.52
C HIS A 162 11.10 -4.24 -16.22
N PRO A 163 11.64 -5.34 -16.75
CA PRO A 163 12.98 -5.35 -17.38
C PRO A 163 13.08 -4.48 -18.64
N HIS A 164 11.96 -4.25 -19.31
CA HIS A 164 11.82 -3.38 -20.47
C HIS A 164 10.43 -2.75 -20.47
N ALA A 165 10.30 -1.53 -21.00
CA ALA A 165 9.01 -0.84 -21.07
C ALA A 165 7.94 -1.63 -21.85
N ALA A 166 8.35 -2.40 -22.87
CA ALA A 166 7.46 -3.24 -23.66
C ALA A 166 7.11 -4.58 -23.01
N ASN A 167 7.88 -5.04 -22.02
CA ASN A 167 7.64 -6.32 -21.35
C ASN A 167 6.98 -6.12 -19.99
N THR A 168 5.70 -5.87 -20.02
CA THR A 168 4.89 -5.67 -18.81
C THR A 168 4.36 -6.98 -18.20
N GLY A 169 4.60 -8.12 -18.85
CA GLY A 169 4.21 -9.45 -18.36
C GLY A 169 5.23 -10.10 -17.42
N ALA A 170 6.39 -9.48 -17.22
CA ALA A 170 7.41 -9.94 -16.28
C ALA A 170 7.83 -8.81 -15.34
N VAL A 171 8.11 -9.13 -14.10
CA VAL A 171 8.63 -8.21 -13.07
C VAL A 171 9.93 -8.78 -12.53
N HIS A 172 11.00 -8.00 -12.59
CA HIS A 172 12.26 -8.31 -11.92
C HIS A 172 12.22 -7.73 -10.52
N LEU A 173 12.57 -8.55 -9.55
CA LEU A 173 12.59 -8.21 -8.13
C LEU A 173 14.03 -8.24 -7.62
N MET A 174 14.44 -7.17 -6.97
CA MET A 174 15.73 -7.11 -6.27
C MET A 174 15.52 -7.47 -4.80
N LEU A 175 16.28 -8.46 -4.33
CA LEU A 175 16.22 -8.95 -2.95
C LEU A 175 17.25 -8.25 -2.07
N ARG A 176 16.92 -8.12 -0.78
CA ARG A 176 17.82 -7.65 0.27
C ARG A 176 18.92 -8.69 0.51
N ARG A 177 20.04 -8.25 1.06
CA ARG A 177 21.03 -9.19 1.61
C ARG A 177 20.51 -9.76 2.92
N ARG A 178 20.62 -11.06 3.06
CA ARG A 178 20.55 -11.70 4.36
C ARG A 178 21.75 -11.24 5.18
N LYS A 179 21.51 -10.67 6.36
CA LYS A 179 22.58 -10.39 7.32
C LYS A 179 22.97 -11.67 8.03
#